data_37421eae9ca705d6bd0c0570b566f08b
#
_entry.id   37421eae9ca705d6bd0c0570b566f08b
#
_cell.length_a   1.000
_cell.length_b   1.000
_cell.length_c   1.000
_cell.angle_alpha   90.00
_cell.angle_beta   90.00
_cell.angle_gamma   90.00
#
_symmetry.space_group_name_H-M   'P 1'
#
loop_
_entity.id
_entity.type
_entity.pdbx_description
1 polymer ?
#
loop_
_entity_poly.entity_id
_entity_poly.type
_entity_poly.pdbx_seq_one_letter_code
_entity_poly.pdbx_strand_id
1 'polypeptide(L)'
;EFIKNSASLETLSIFWIGQQSYNDIWKLQRDLHDNISNEIIGDVILLLEHPHVYTLGKNADNNHLLPSYPKVADVIDIDRGGDITYHGPGQLVGYPIINLKHYKKSVSWYMNTLEQIIISALTDIGINSNRRDKLTGVWIEDEKICAFGVRMAKWTTMHGFALNLNPDMSFFNGIIPCGIFEYGV
;
A
#
# COMPACT_ATOMS: atom_id res chain seq x y z
N GLU A 1 -7.35 -0.66 20.07
CA GLU A 1 -6.91 -1.17 21.39
C GLU A 1 -6.40 -2.61 21.28
N PHE A 2 -7.18 -3.55 20.70
CA PHE A 2 -6.79 -4.95 20.55
C PHE A 2 -5.44 -5.12 19.83
N ILE A 3 -5.22 -4.47 18.70
CA ILE A 3 -3.97 -4.55 17.93
C ILE A 3 -2.77 -4.10 18.77
N LYS A 4 -2.89 -3.00 19.50
CA LYS A 4 -1.81 -2.49 20.36
C LYS A 4 -1.46 -3.44 21.50
N ASN A 5 -2.46 -4.06 22.09
CA ASN A 5 -2.26 -5.00 23.20
C ASN A 5 -1.67 -6.33 22.73
N SER A 6 -1.81 -6.67 21.44
CA SER A 6 -1.31 -7.92 20.87
C SER A 6 0.09 -7.79 20.24
N ALA A 7 0.58 -6.57 20.02
CA ALA A 7 1.88 -6.32 19.37
C ALA A 7 3.01 -6.26 20.43
N SER A 8 3.70 -7.39 20.62
CA SER A 8 4.91 -7.46 21.45
C SER A 8 6.07 -6.73 20.81
N LEU A 9 6.95 -6.11 21.60
CA LEU A 9 8.14 -5.41 21.15
C LEU A 9 9.14 -6.28 20.34
N GLU A 10 9.14 -7.58 20.59
CA GLU A 10 10.08 -8.52 20.00
C GLU A 10 9.53 -9.25 18.77
N THR A 11 8.28 -8.95 18.36
CA THR A 11 7.62 -9.68 17.29
C THR A 11 7.03 -8.76 16.23
N LEU A 12 7.00 -9.25 14.99
CA LEU A 12 6.18 -8.69 13.93
C LEU A 12 4.77 -9.30 14.04
N SER A 13 3.78 -8.46 14.29
CA SER A 13 2.39 -8.88 14.39
C SER A 13 1.64 -8.59 13.08
N ILE A 14 0.93 -9.59 12.55
CA ILE A 14 0.17 -9.46 11.30
C ILE A 14 -1.31 -9.62 11.61
N PHE A 15 -2.14 -8.68 11.16
CA PHE A 15 -3.58 -8.67 11.37
C PHE A 15 -4.33 -8.59 10.05
N TRP A 16 -5.23 -9.56 9.80
CA TRP A 16 -6.28 -9.42 8.81
C TRP A 16 -7.48 -8.73 9.46
N ILE A 17 -7.90 -7.59 8.94
CA ILE A 17 -8.96 -6.76 9.55
C ILE A 17 -10.19 -6.58 8.65
N GLY A 18 -10.28 -7.34 7.56
CA GLY A 18 -11.42 -7.31 6.63
C GLY A 18 -11.53 -6.00 5.86
N GLN A 19 -12.73 -5.67 5.40
CA GLN A 19 -12.97 -4.43 4.67
C GLN A 19 -13.18 -3.26 5.64
N GLN A 20 -12.43 -2.18 5.46
CA GLN A 20 -12.41 -1.01 6.37
C GLN A 20 -12.37 0.30 5.58
N SER A 21 -13.00 1.35 6.13
CA SER A 21 -12.92 2.69 5.53
C SER A 21 -11.48 3.20 5.50
N TYR A 22 -11.11 3.92 4.44
CA TYR A 22 -9.74 4.43 4.29
C TYR A 22 -9.37 5.40 5.43
N ASN A 23 -10.26 6.32 5.78
CA ASN A 23 -10.02 7.34 6.80
C ASN A 23 -9.78 6.72 8.19
N ASP A 24 -10.54 5.69 8.57
CA ASP A 24 -10.38 5.03 9.87
C ASP A 24 -9.04 4.30 9.93
N ILE A 25 -8.66 3.62 8.86
CA ILE A 25 -7.38 2.92 8.78
C ILE A 25 -6.21 3.90 8.70
N TRP A 26 -6.33 5.01 7.99
CA TRP A 26 -5.29 6.03 7.98
C TRP A 26 -5.06 6.65 9.37
N LYS A 27 -6.13 6.87 10.13
CA LYS A 27 -6.03 7.29 11.53
C LYS A 27 -5.34 6.21 12.39
N LEU A 28 -5.73 4.95 12.23
CA LEU A 28 -5.11 3.82 12.94
C LEU A 28 -3.62 3.70 12.60
N GLN A 29 -3.24 3.84 11.33
CA GLN A 29 -1.83 3.81 10.91
C GLN A 29 -1.01 4.90 11.62
N ARG A 30 -1.52 6.14 11.71
CA ARG A 30 -0.82 7.23 12.42
C ARG A 30 -0.61 6.91 13.89
N ASP A 31 -1.63 6.37 14.53
CA ASP A 31 -1.57 5.99 15.94
C ASP A 31 -0.59 4.82 16.17
N LEU A 32 -0.59 3.80 15.32
CA LEU A 32 0.40 2.72 15.35
C LEU A 32 1.81 3.24 15.06
N HIS A 33 1.98 4.08 14.05
CA HIS A 33 3.26 4.69 13.72
C HIS A 33 3.88 5.43 14.90
N ASP A 34 3.09 6.22 15.63
CA ASP A 34 3.58 6.95 16.80
C ASP A 34 3.99 5.99 17.92
N ASN A 35 3.21 4.96 18.20
CA ASN A 35 3.55 3.95 19.20
C ASN A 35 4.81 3.15 18.84
N ILE A 36 4.93 2.72 17.58
CA ILE A 36 6.10 1.95 17.08
C ILE A 36 7.34 2.83 17.02
N SER A 37 7.22 4.08 16.56
CA SER A 37 8.34 5.04 16.51
C SER A 37 8.94 5.34 17.89
N ASN A 38 8.11 5.29 18.93
CA ASN A 38 8.47 5.50 20.33
C ASN A 38 8.78 4.18 21.07
N GLU A 39 8.80 3.05 20.36
CA GLU A 39 9.13 1.73 20.90
C GLU A 39 8.18 1.29 22.06
N ILE A 40 6.92 1.72 22.00
CA ILE A 40 5.86 1.31 22.96
C ILE A 40 5.30 -0.06 22.59
N ILE A 41 5.19 -0.33 21.28
CA ILE A 41 4.75 -1.61 20.72
C ILE A 41 5.71 -2.06 19.63
N GLY A 42 5.68 -3.35 19.29
CA GLY A 42 6.44 -3.92 18.17
C GLY A 42 5.84 -3.60 16.80
N ASP A 43 6.50 -4.08 15.76
CA ASP A 43 6.12 -3.87 14.38
C ASP A 43 4.78 -4.52 14.03
N VAL A 44 4.00 -3.87 13.17
CA VAL A 44 2.66 -4.32 12.78
C VAL A 44 2.50 -4.31 11.26
N ILE A 45 1.88 -5.35 10.71
CA ILE A 45 1.34 -5.34 9.35
C ILE A 45 -0.19 -5.44 9.44
N LEU A 46 -0.88 -4.48 8.84
CA LEU A 46 -2.32 -4.57 8.62
C LEU A 46 -2.56 -5.08 7.21
N LEU A 47 -3.35 -6.14 7.06
CA LEU A 47 -3.86 -6.66 5.80
C LEU A 47 -5.37 -6.44 5.77
N LEU A 48 -5.88 -5.89 4.67
CA LEU A 48 -7.29 -5.48 4.57
C LEU A 48 -7.72 -5.26 3.12
N GLU A 49 -8.98 -4.95 2.94
CA GLU A 49 -9.55 -4.32 1.75
C GLU A 49 -10.17 -2.97 2.11
N HIS A 50 -10.34 -2.09 1.12
CA HIS A 50 -11.10 -0.86 1.25
C HIS A 50 -12.41 -0.90 0.43
N PRO A 51 -13.46 -0.16 0.81
CA PRO A 51 -14.47 0.28 -0.12
C PRO A 51 -13.84 1.09 -1.26
N HIS A 52 -14.59 1.32 -2.34
CA HIS A 52 -14.10 2.08 -3.49
C HIS A 52 -13.59 3.48 -3.08
N VAL A 53 -12.31 3.73 -3.29
CA VAL A 53 -11.65 5.00 -2.96
C VAL A 53 -10.49 5.29 -3.89
N TYR A 54 -10.39 6.53 -4.34
CA TYR A 54 -9.20 7.10 -4.97
C TYR A 54 -8.40 7.86 -3.94
N THR A 55 -7.10 7.58 -3.87
CA THR A 55 -6.19 8.29 -2.98
C THR A 55 -5.19 9.11 -3.78
N LEU A 56 -5.10 10.40 -3.47
CA LEU A 56 -4.18 11.34 -4.06
C LEU A 56 -2.94 11.46 -3.18
N GLY A 57 -1.81 10.95 -3.66
CA GLY A 57 -0.54 11.05 -2.95
C GLY A 57 0.07 12.44 -3.06
N LYS A 58 1.21 12.65 -2.39
CA LYS A 58 1.90 13.96 -2.37
C LYS A 58 2.35 14.50 -3.73
N ASN A 59 2.52 13.61 -4.70
CA ASN A 59 2.94 13.97 -6.07
C ASN A 59 1.76 13.87 -7.04
N ALA A 60 0.51 13.82 -6.53
CA ALA A 60 -0.65 13.69 -7.39
C ALA A 60 -0.84 14.93 -8.25
N ASP A 61 -1.00 14.71 -9.55
CA ASP A 61 -1.58 15.69 -10.45
C ASP A 61 -3.10 15.49 -10.49
N ASN A 62 -3.85 16.53 -10.10
CA ASN A 62 -5.32 16.48 -10.09
C ASN A 62 -5.90 16.18 -11.49
N ASN A 63 -5.18 16.45 -12.57
CA ASN A 63 -5.58 16.10 -13.93
C ASN A 63 -5.53 14.57 -14.18
N HIS A 64 -4.85 13.82 -13.32
CA HIS A 64 -4.83 12.36 -13.37
C HIS A 64 -6.10 11.72 -12.79
N LEU A 65 -6.97 12.46 -12.08
CA LEU A 65 -8.33 12.04 -11.77
C LEU A 65 -9.25 12.51 -12.90
N LEU A 66 -9.66 11.58 -13.75
CA LEU A 66 -10.47 11.90 -14.92
C LEU A 66 -11.90 12.27 -14.51
N PRO A 67 -12.58 13.22 -15.21
CA PRO A 67 -13.97 13.58 -14.91
C PRO A 67 -14.95 12.39 -14.95
N SER A 68 -14.58 11.33 -15.68
CA SER A 68 -15.35 10.10 -15.84
C SER A 68 -15.21 9.10 -14.67
N TYR A 69 -14.42 9.40 -13.64
CA TYR A 69 -14.27 8.46 -12.53
C TYR A 69 -15.63 8.10 -11.89
N PRO A 70 -15.84 6.83 -11.49
CA PRO A 70 -17.07 6.38 -10.83
C PRO A 70 -17.35 7.15 -9.53
N LYS A 71 -18.44 7.90 -9.48
CA LYS A 71 -18.78 8.80 -8.34
C LYS A 71 -19.19 8.05 -7.06
N VAL A 72 -19.32 6.74 -7.11
CA VAL A 72 -19.52 5.87 -5.95
C VAL A 72 -18.24 5.74 -5.09
N ALA A 73 -17.08 6.02 -5.68
CA ALA A 73 -15.81 5.99 -4.98
C ALA A 73 -15.52 7.33 -4.28
N ASP A 74 -15.06 7.25 -3.04
CA ASP A 74 -14.52 8.41 -2.33
C ASP A 74 -13.24 8.92 -2.99
N VAL A 75 -12.91 10.19 -2.76
CA VAL A 75 -11.64 10.81 -3.20
C VAL A 75 -10.98 11.45 -1.99
N ILE A 76 -9.75 11.05 -1.67
CA ILE A 76 -9.07 11.44 -0.43
C ILE A 76 -7.63 11.87 -0.72
N ASP A 77 -7.25 13.08 -0.29
CA ASP A 77 -5.87 13.55 -0.29
C ASP A 77 -5.11 12.95 0.90
N ILE A 78 -3.94 12.38 0.64
CA ILE A 78 -3.16 11.65 1.65
C ILE A 78 -1.67 11.95 1.57
N ASP A 79 -0.93 11.51 2.58
CA ASP A 79 0.48 11.84 2.76
C ASP A 79 1.48 10.74 2.32
N ARG A 80 1.03 9.70 1.57
CA ARG A 80 1.94 8.72 0.95
C ARG A 80 2.72 9.33 -0.21
N GLY A 81 3.83 8.71 -0.55
CA GLY A 81 4.51 8.98 -1.82
C GLY A 81 3.70 8.49 -3.03
N GLY A 82 4.09 9.00 -4.21
CA GLY A 82 3.45 8.65 -5.48
C GLY A 82 2.28 9.57 -5.84
N ASP A 83 1.66 9.23 -6.96
CA ASP A 83 0.56 9.93 -7.62
C ASP A 83 -0.79 9.37 -7.14
N ILE A 84 -1.81 9.44 -7.98
CA ILE A 84 -3.14 8.92 -7.72
C ILE A 84 -3.17 7.38 -7.86
N THR A 85 -3.98 6.73 -7.04
CA THR A 85 -4.31 5.31 -7.19
C THR A 85 -5.74 5.03 -6.75
N TYR A 86 -6.22 3.83 -7.07
CA TYR A 86 -7.51 3.31 -6.67
C TYR A 86 -7.33 2.16 -5.68
N HIS A 87 -8.25 2.07 -4.71
CA HIS A 87 -8.45 0.91 -3.86
C HIS A 87 -9.93 0.51 -3.89
N GLY A 88 -10.19 -0.80 -3.80
CA GLY A 88 -11.54 -1.34 -3.79
C GLY A 88 -11.61 -2.80 -3.39
N PRO A 89 -12.82 -3.36 -3.27
CA PRO A 89 -13.02 -4.77 -2.99
C PRO A 89 -12.29 -5.66 -3.99
N GLY A 90 -11.72 -6.77 -3.50
CA GLY A 90 -10.89 -7.67 -4.30
C GLY A 90 -9.43 -7.24 -4.46
N GLN A 91 -9.04 -6.08 -3.92
CA GLN A 91 -7.64 -5.65 -3.85
C GLN A 91 -7.11 -5.87 -2.43
N LEU A 92 -6.09 -6.72 -2.28
CA LEU A 92 -5.40 -6.90 -1.01
C LEU A 92 -4.49 -5.71 -0.74
N VAL A 93 -4.83 -4.94 0.29
CA VAL A 93 -4.01 -3.82 0.75
C VAL A 93 -3.22 -4.24 1.99
N GLY A 94 -1.93 -3.94 1.97
CA GLY A 94 -1.04 -4.18 3.10
C GLY A 94 -0.35 -2.91 3.58
N TYR A 95 -0.45 -2.67 4.88
CA TYR A 95 0.21 -1.54 5.55
C TYR A 95 1.23 -2.04 6.58
N PRO A 96 2.50 -2.25 6.17
CA PRO A 96 3.57 -2.53 7.10
C PRO A 96 3.98 -1.25 7.83
N ILE A 97 3.77 -1.24 9.15
CA ILE A 97 4.19 -0.16 10.04
C ILE A 97 5.36 -0.71 10.85
N ILE A 98 6.57 -0.41 10.38
CA ILE A 98 7.81 -1.09 10.78
C ILE A 98 8.87 -0.06 11.16
N ASN A 99 9.52 -0.25 12.29
CA ASN A 99 10.66 0.55 12.72
C ASN A 99 11.97 0.03 12.09
N LEU A 100 12.39 0.65 10.99
CA LEU A 100 13.59 0.25 10.25
C LEU A 100 14.90 0.47 11.01
N LYS A 101 14.89 1.08 12.19
CA LYS A 101 16.07 1.16 13.05
C LYS A 101 16.52 -0.23 13.51
N HIS A 102 15.57 -1.16 13.65
CA HIS A 102 15.83 -2.55 14.07
C HIS A 102 16.28 -3.45 12.92
N TYR A 103 16.21 -2.96 11.67
CA TYR A 103 16.61 -3.71 10.46
C TYR A 103 17.69 -2.95 9.71
N LYS A 104 17.29 -2.22 8.67
CA LYS A 104 18.20 -1.43 7.84
C LYS A 104 17.59 -0.07 7.52
N LYS A 105 18.27 1.01 7.92
CA LYS A 105 17.85 2.40 7.62
C LYS A 105 18.09 2.74 6.15
N SER A 106 17.30 2.15 5.26
CA SER A 106 17.39 2.36 3.82
C SER A 106 16.02 2.22 3.17
N VAL A 107 15.55 3.29 2.54
CA VAL A 107 14.28 3.29 1.78
C VAL A 107 14.34 2.31 0.61
N SER A 108 15.44 2.32 -0.13
CA SER A 108 15.63 1.42 -1.28
C SER A 108 15.62 -0.04 -0.86
N TRP A 109 16.30 -0.39 0.24
CA TRP A 109 16.25 -1.75 0.78
C TRP A 109 14.84 -2.16 1.17
N TYR A 110 14.10 -1.28 1.85
CA TYR A 110 12.72 -1.55 2.27
C TYR A 110 11.80 -1.77 1.07
N MET A 111 11.86 -0.91 0.05
CA MET A 111 11.06 -1.05 -1.15
C MET A 111 11.36 -2.36 -1.89
N ASN A 112 12.65 -2.67 -2.09
CA ASN A 112 13.08 -3.92 -2.72
C ASN A 112 12.64 -5.15 -1.92
N THR A 113 12.61 -5.06 -0.59
CA THR A 113 12.16 -6.14 0.29
C THR A 113 10.65 -6.36 0.14
N LEU A 114 9.85 -5.30 0.12
CA LEU A 114 8.40 -5.41 -0.10
C LEU A 114 8.09 -6.04 -1.46
N GLU A 115 8.72 -5.58 -2.53
CA GLU A 115 8.55 -6.17 -3.86
C GLU A 115 8.93 -7.65 -3.86
N GLN A 116 10.05 -8.02 -3.20
CA GLN A 116 10.48 -9.42 -3.14
C GLN A 116 9.49 -10.29 -2.37
N ILE A 117 8.90 -9.81 -1.28
CA ILE A 117 7.88 -10.53 -0.52
C ILE A 117 6.68 -10.84 -1.41
N ILE A 118 6.19 -9.85 -2.16
CA ILE A 118 5.05 -10.03 -3.07
C ILE A 118 5.40 -11.01 -4.21
N ILE A 119 6.57 -10.87 -4.82
CA ILE A 119 7.04 -11.81 -5.87
C ILE A 119 7.10 -13.23 -5.33
N SER A 120 7.66 -13.43 -4.13
CA SER A 120 7.75 -14.76 -3.51
C SER A 120 6.36 -15.35 -3.23
N ALA A 121 5.45 -14.55 -2.65
CA ALA A 121 4.08 -14.98 -2.37
C ALA A 121 3.31 -15.37 -3.65
N LEU A 122 3.48 -14.62 -4.74
CA LEU A 122 2.89 -14.95 -6.04
C LEU A 122 3.49 -16.23 -6.62
N THR A 123 4.81 -16.40 -6.49
CA THR A 123 5.51 -17.62 -6.93
C THR A 123 5.00 -18.85 -6.19
N ASP A 124 4.77 -18.75 -4.88
CA ASP A 124 4.26 -19.86 -4.05
C ASP A 124 2.89 -20.37 -4.51
N ILE A 125 2.10 -19.52 -5.18
CA ILE A 125 0.80 -19.88 -5.78
C ILE A 125 0.86 -20.09 -7.30
N GLY A 126 2.07 -20.18 -7.87
CA GLY A 126 2.29 -20.51 -9.27
C GLY A 126 2.19 -19.33 -10.24
N ILE A 127 2.20 -18.09 -9.76
CA ILE A 127 2.14 -16.88 -10.58
C ILE A 127 3.55 -16.32 -10.76
N ASN A 128 4.05 -16.28 -11.99
CA ASN A 128 5.33 -15.66 -12.33
C ASN A 128 5.19 -14.14 -12.40
N SER A 129 5.94 -13.44 -11.60
CA SER A 129 5.97 -11.98 -11.57
C SER A 129 7.38 -11.45 -11.38
N ASN A 130 7.61 -10.20 -11.72
CA ASN A 130 8.96 -9.61 -11.66
C ASN A 130 8.93 -8.11 -11.36
N ARG A 131 10.12 -7.54 -11.14
CA ARG A 131 10.35 -6.10 -11.13
C ARG A 131 10.58 -5.59 -12.53
N ARG A 132 10.32 -4.28 -12.73
CA ARG A 132 10.77 -3.55 -13.93
C ARG A 132 11.80 -2.50 -13.55
N ASP A 133 12.79 -2.33 -14.41
CA ASP A 133 13.82 -1.31 -14.19
C ASP A 133 13.18 0.09 -14.14
N LYS A 134 13.55 0.88 -13.13
CA LYS A 134 13.08 2.26 -12.87
C LYS A 134 11.57 2.41 -12.60
N LEU A 135 10.80 1.33 -12.54
CA LEU A 135 9.37 1.34 -12.27
C LEU A 135 9.06 0.56 -11.00
N THR A 136 8.79 1.26 -9.90
CA THR A 136 8.38 0.63 -8.64
C THR A 136 7.07 -0.13 -8.82
N GLY A 137 7.06 -1.40 -8.42
CA GLY A 137 5.90 -2.28 -8.55
C GLY A 137 6.29 -3.74 -8.77
N VAL A 138 5.30 -4.61 -8.70
CA VAL A 138 5.41 -6.00 -9.15
C VAL A 138 4.53 -6.16 -10.40
N TRP A 139 5.06 -6.85 -11.39
CA TRP A 139 4.51 -6.90 -12.73
C TRP A 139 4.34 -8.34 -13.22
N ILE A 140 3.26 -8.57 -13.96
CA ILE A 140 3.04 -9.76 -14.77
C ILE A 140 3.02 -9.27 -16.22
N GLU A 141 3.99 -9.70 -17.03
CA GLU A 141 4.19 -9.15 -18.38
C GLU A 141 4.23 -7.61 -18.34
N ASP A 142 3.31 -6.95 -19.01
CA ASP A 142 3.22 -5.48 -19.10
C ASP A 142 2.21 -4.85 -18.14
N GLU A 143 1.60 -5.65 -17.27
CA GLU A 143 0.58 -5.20 -16.33
C GLU A 143 1.09 -5.18 -14.90
N LYS A 144 0.81 -4.09 -14.18
CA LYS A 144 1.21 -3.95 -12.77
C LYS A 144 0.19 -4.63 -11.86
N ILE A 145 0.56 -5.78 -11.31
CA ILE A 145 -0.30 -6.49 -10.35
C ILE A 145 -0.23 -5.90 -8.94
N CYS A 146 0.90 -5.30 -8.54
CA CYS A 146 1.05 -4.70 -7.22
C CYS A 146 1.71 -3.32 -7.29
N ALA A 147 1.03 -2.33 -6.75
CA ALA A 147 1.52 -0.97 -6.60
C ALA A 147 2.03 -0.72 -5.17
N PHE A 148 3.00 0.18 -5.03
CA PHE A 148 3.57 0.58 -3.75
C PHE A 148 3.53 2.09 -3.59
N GLY A 149 3.06 2.54 -2.43
CA GLY A 149 3.11 3.93 -2.03
C GLY A 149 3.36 4.01 -0.53
N VAL A 150 4.53 4.47 -0.12
CA VAL A 150 4.94 4.50 1.28
C VAL A 150 5.21 5.92 1.76
N ARG A 151 5.10 6.09 3.07
CA ARG A 151 5.62 7.23 3.80
C ARG A 151 6.59 6.72 4.87
N MET A 152 7.66 7.44 5.10
CA MET A 152 8.60 7.14 6.16
C MET A 152 8.89 8.40 6.98
N ALA A 153 8.77 8.28 8.30
CA ALA A 153 9.14 9.32 9.24
C ALA A 153 9.82 8.68 10.46
N LYS A 154 10.88 9.28 10.97
CA LYS A 154 11.68 8.75 12.10
C LYS A 154 12.16 7.29 11.89
N TRP A 155 12.35 6.87 10.64
CA TRP A 155 12.65 5.50 10.22
C TRP A 155 11.53 4.48 10.49
N THR A 156 10.32 4.94 10.76
CA THR A 156 9.12 4.11 10.85
C THR A 156 8.26 4.33 9.60
N THR A 157 7.75 3.23 9.05
CA THR A 157 6.99 3.21 7.79
C THR A 157 5.49 3.39 8.01
N MET A 158 4.80 3.87 7.01
CA MET A 158 3.34 3.94 6.88
C MET A 158 2.92 3.69 5.44
N HIS A 159 1.64 3.41 5.22
CA HIS A 159 1.10 2.93 3.96
C HIS A 159 1.82 1.65 3.53
N GLY A 160 1.89 1.32 2.26
CA GLY A 160 2.54 0.09 1.85
C GLY A 160 2.21 -0.31 0.42
N PHE A 161 1.45 -1.39 0.25
CA PHE A 161 1.17 -1.96 -1.07
C PHE A 161 -0.32 -2.22 -1.30
N ALA A 162 -0.67 -2.32 -2.57
CA ALA A 162 -1.98 -2.73 -3.05
C ALA A 162 -1.80 -3.77 -4.15
N LEU A 163 -2.22 -5.01 -3.87
CA LEU A 163 -2.13 -6.16 -4.76
C LEU A 163 -3.50 -6.45 -5.37
N ASN A 164 -3.59 -6.39 -6.68
CA ASN A 164 -4.81 -6.69 -7.44
C ASN A 164 -5.03 -8.20 -7.51
N LEU A 165 -5.93 -8.74 -6.69
CA LEU A 165 -6.33 -10.14 -6.75
C LEU A 165 -7.53 -10.34 -7.67
N ASN A 166 -8.61 -9.61 -7.42
CA ASN A 166 -9.84 -9.64 -8.22
C ASN A 166 -10.66 -8.34 -8.05
N PRO A 167 -10.05 -7.14 -8.17
CA PRO A 167 -10.82 -5.90 -8.11
C PRO A 167 -11.60 -5.68 -9.41
N ASP A 168 -12.61 -4.80 -9.36
CA ASP A 168 -13.23 -4.27 -10.56
C ASP A 168 -12.25 -3.30 -11.25
N MET A 169 -11.58 -3.79 -12.29
CA MET A 169 -10.56 -3.04 -13.04
C MET A 169 -11.14 -1.83 -13.78
N SER A 170 -12.47 -1.75 -13.98
CA SER A 170 -13.09 -0.59 -14.63
C SER A 170 -12.88 0.72 -13.87
N PHE A 171 -12.66 0.67 -12.56
CA PHE A 171 -12.35 1.84 -11.74
C PHE A 171 -11.00 2.48 -12.10
N PHE A 172 -10.04 1.70 -12.59
CA PHE A 172 -8.77 2.26 -13.06
C PHE A 172 -8.92 3.13 -14.31
N ASN A 173 -10.01 2.98 -15.09
CA ASN A 173 -10.33 3.87 -16.20
C ASN A 173 -10.71 5.29 -15.74
N GLY A 174 -10.92 5.49 -14.45
CA GLY A 174 -11.19 6.80 -13.84
C GLY A 174 -9.94 7.61 -13.51
N ILE A 175 -8.75 7.05 -13.72
CA ILE A 175 -7.47 7.70 -13.40
C ILE A 175 -6.44 7.46 -14.50
N ILE A 176 -5.38 8.28 -14.48
CA ILE A 176 -4.11 8.01 -15.19
C ILE A 176 -3.14 7.47 -14.12
N PRO A 177 -2.96 6.13 -14.01
CA PRO A 177 -2.18 5.57 -12.91
C PRO A 177 -0.72 5.98 -12.99
N CYS A 178 -0.19 6.68 -11.98
CA CYS A 178 1.21 7.11 -11.87
C CYS A 178 1.72 7.93 -13.08
N GLY A 179 0.84 8.52 -13.91
CA GLY A 179 1.24 9.20 -15.13
C GLY A 179 1.88 8.30 -16.19
N ILE A 180 1.75 6.97 -16.08
CA ILE A 180 2.34 6.01 -17.00
C ILE A 180 1.26 5.60 -18.01
N PHE A 181 1.36 6.14 -19.22
CA PHE A 181 0.42 5.87 -20.32
C PHE A 181 0.73 4.57 -21.08
N GLU A 182 1.92 4.00 -20.90
CA GLU A 182 2.45 2.90 -21.73
C GLU A 182 2.17 1.51 -21.15
N TYR A 183 1.71 1.40 -19.91
CA TYR A 183 1.54 0.13 -19.20
C TYR A 183 0.17 0.03 -18.53
N GLY A 184 -0.38 -1.19 -18.49
CA GLY A 184 -1.62 -1.52 -17.82
C GLY A 184 -1.50 -1.65 -16.28
N VAL A 185 -2.63 -1.83 -15.64
CA VAL A 185 -2.77 -2.18 -14.20
C VAL A 185 -3.49 -3.50 -14.13
#